data_d78c31f7a02a3ce69b56aff8775b204d
#
_entry.id   d78c31f7a02a3ce69b56aff8775b204d
#
_cell.length_a   1.000
_cell.length_b   1.000
_cell.length_c   1.000
_cell.angle_alpha   90.00
_cell.angle_beta   90.00
_cell.angle_gamma   90.00
#
_symmetry.space_group_name_H-M   'P 1'
#
loop_
_entity.id
_entity.type
_entity.pdbx_description
1 polymer ?
#
loop_
_entity_poly.entity_id
_entity_poly.type
_entity_poly.pdbx_seq_one_letter_code
_entity_poly.pdbx_strand_id
1 'polypeptide(L)'
;YKVTGVQTCALPIFPDPFAYFHAAMFEFDGQQLLVSRTGWTGEIGIEIYGHAGLDHSALWDYLFEVGEAFGLEHSGSASLGLRRVEAGILDYQSDIDLTMTPYDAGLGAFVDLDKENFIGKQALERADQRRRLFGYVSEGAAVNSGLRVSRNGKQLGVTKSSCWSPTLSKGIGYVVFDHAAPKDEDWVGQRLTLHDANGEDHECEVVTTPFFDKKKEIPRGLA
;
A
#
# COMPACT_ATOMS: atom_id res chain seq x y z
N TYR A 1 -9.63 8.34 15.30
CA TYR A 1 -8.89 9.61 15.22
C TYR A 1 -9.59 10.50 14.19
N LYS A 2 -10.28 11.56 14.67
CA LYS A 2 -10.79 12.59 13.77
C LYS A 2 -9.65 13.56 13.49
N VAL A 3 -8.96 13.41 12.39
CA VAL A 3 -8.03 14.41 11.84
C VAL A 3 -8.86 15.49 11.16
N THR A 4 -9.71 16.17 11.92
CA THR A 4 -10.62 17.19 11.36
C THR A 4 -10.03 18.60 11.42
N GLY A 5 -9.01 18.82 12.27
CA GLY A 5 -8.53 20.18 12.55
C GLY A 5 -7.68 20.79 11.44
N VAL A 6 -6.62 20.12 11.01
CA VAL A 6 -5.69 20.65 9.97
C VAL A 6 -6.41 20.74 8.62
N GLN A 7 -7.30 19.80 8.32
CA GLN A 7 -8.07 19.82 7.07
C GLN A 7 -8.99 21.04 6.97
N THR A 8 -9.61 21.46 8.09
CA THR A 8 -10.57 22.57 8.07
C THR A 8 -9.94 23.95 8.21
N CYS A 9 -8.73 24.05 8.78
CA CYS A 9 -8.07 25.34 9.01
C CYS A 9 -7.05 25.68 7.92
N ALA A 10 -6.32 24.71 7.40
CA ALA A 10 -5.32 24.94 6.36
C ALA A 10 -5.91 25.08 4.96
N LEU A 11 -7.06 24.45 4.70
CA LEU A 11 -7.76 24.50 3.42
C LEU A 11 -9.25 24.76 3.68
N PRO A 12 -9.67 26.00 3.69
CA PRO A 12 -10.93 26.41 4.31
C PRO A 12 -12.21 25.92 3.64
N ILE A 13 -12.18 25.29 2.49
CA ILE A 13 -13.41 24.89 1.81
C ILE A 13 -13.21 23.56 1.07
N PHE A 14 -13.09 22.45 1.82
CA PHE A 14 -13.32 21.16 1.20
C PHE A 14 -14.79 21.02 0.83
N PRO A 15 -15.11 20.47 -0.36
CA PRO A 15 -16.46 20.01 -0.65
C PRO A 15 -16.94 19.08 0.49
N ASP A 16 -18.12 19.29 1.00
CA ASP A 16 -18.69 18.40 2.02
C ASP A 16 -19.78 17.53 1.37
N PRO A 17 -19.58 16.21 1.28
CA PRO A 17 -18.40 15.46 1.72
C PRO A 17 -17.23 15.49 0.71
N PHE A 18 -16.00 15.70 1.19
CA PHE A 18 -14.79 15.45 0.39
C PHE A 18 -14.43 13.97 0.49
N ALA A 19 -15.05 13.18 -0.34
CA ALA A 19 -14.99 11.73 -0.25
C ALA A 19 -13.63 11.17 -0.70
N TYR A 20 -13.31 9.97 -0.25
CA TYR A 20 -12.12 9.23 -0.68
C TYR A 20 -12.11 9.08 -2.22
N PHE A 21 -10.96 9.29 -2.83
CA PHE A 21 -10.73 9.39 -4.28
C PHE A 21 -11.39 10.60 -4.98
N HIS A 22 -11.85 11.62 -4.24
CA HIS A 22 -12.22 12.90 -4.84
C HIS A 22 -11.02 13.84 -4.91
N ALA A 23 -11.07 14.75 -5.89
CA ALA A 23 -10.11 15.83 -6.03
C ALA A 23 -10.84 17.13 -6.35
N ALA A 24 -10.25 18.25 -5.94
CA ALA A 24 -10.80 19.58 -6.19
C ALA A 24 -9.67 20.61 -6.34
N MET A 25 -9.99 21.73 -6.98
CA MET A 25 -9.09 22.87 -7.06
C MET A 25 -9.28 23.78 -5.85
N PHE A 26 -8.18 24.22 -5.27
CA PHE A 26 -8.14 25.17 -4.15
C PHE A 26 -7.22 26.32 -4.50
N GLU A 27 -7.35 27.42 -3.76
CA GLU A 27 -6.50 28.59 -3.92
C GLU A 27 -5.60 28.76 -2.70
N PHE A 28 -4.32 28.98 -2.96
CA PHE A 28 -3.33 29.39 -1.99
C PHE A 28 -2.52 30.54 -2.56
N ASP A 29 -2.54 31.69 -1.89
CA ASP A 29 -1.83 32.92 -2.29
C ASP A 29 -2.07 33.30 -3.77
N GLY A 30 -3.35 33.29 -4.19
CA GLY A 30 -3.77 33.61 -5.56
C GLY A 30 -3.43 32.54 -6.61
N GLN A 31 -2.90 31.38 -6.21
CA GLN A 31 -2.53 30.28 -7.10
C GLN A 31 -3.44 29.06 -6.90
N GLN A 32 -3.76 28.39 -8.00
CA GLN A 32 -4.62 27.21 -7.96
C GLN A 32 -3.80 25.96 -7.64
N LEU A 33 -4.27 25.17 -6.66
CA LEU A 33 -3.72 23.88 -6.26
C LEU A 33 -4.72 22.79 -6.53
N LEU A 34 -4.28 21.67 -7.10
CA LEU A 34 -5.06 20.45 -7.10
C LEU A 34 -4.85 19.74 -5.76
N VAL A 35 -5.93 19.48 -5.05
CA VAL A 35 -5.92 18.73 -3.79
C VAL A 35 -6.75 17.48 -3.95
N SER A 36 -6.19 16.36 -3.57
CA SER A 36 -6.83 15.05 -3.69
C SER A 36 -7.01 14.40 -2.31
N ARG A 37 -8.17 13.80 -2.10
CA ARG A 37 -8.49 12.97 -0.94
C ARG A 37 -7.98 11.54 -1.18
N THR A 38 -6.69 11.44 -1.39
CA THR A 38 -5.93 10.21 -1.61
C THR A 38 -4.74 10.13 -0.66
N GLY A 39 -4.06 9.01 -0.64
CA GLY A 39 -2.87 8.83 0.16
C GLY A 39 -2.31 7.42 0.01
N TRP A 40 -1.07 7.26 0.43
CA TRP A 40 -0.32 6.03 0.27
C TRP A 40 -0.03 5.33 1.62
N THR A 41 -0.83 5.63 2.65
CA THR A 41 -0.65 5.10 4.01
C THR A 41 -1.78 4.22 4.50
N GLY A 42 -2.93 4.23 3.80
CA GLY A 42 -4.15 3.60 4.28
C GLY A 42 -4.86 4.39 5.39
N GLU A 43 -4.37 5.58 5.70
CA GLU A 43 -4.99 6.53 6.64
C GLU A 43 -5.83 7.57 5.90
N ILE A 44 -6.51 8.43 6.66
CA ILE A 44 -7.12 9.64 6.11
C ILE A 44 -6.00 10.53 5.58
N GLY A 45 -5.86 10.62 4.27
CA GLY A 45 -4.79 11.34 3.59
C GLY A 45 -5.30 12.44 2.67
N ILE A 46 -4.46 13.44 2.50
CA ILE A 46 -4.61 14.52 1.53
C ILE A 46 -3.31 14.64 0.77
N GLU A 47 -3.39 14.71 -0.55
CA GLU A 47 -2.25 15.00 -1.42
C GLU A 47 -2.45 16.35 -2.08
N ILE A 48 -1.44 17.20 -2.02
CA ILE A 48 -1.46 18.54 -2.62
C ILE A 48 -0.48 18.55 -3.78
N TYR A 49 -0.96 18.86 -4.97
CA TYR A 49 -0.17 18.89 -6.19
C TYR A 49 0.13 20.34 -6.55
N GLY A 50 1.37 20.77 -6.32
CA GLY A 50 1.87 22.07 -6.71
C GLY A 50 2.36 22.06 -8.16
N HIS A 51 2.22 23.20 -8.84
CA HIS A 51 2.79 23.42 -10.17
C HIS A 51 4.13 24.18 -10.09
N ALA A 52 4.86 24.25 -11.19
CA ALA A 52 6.22 24.82 -11.22
C ALA A 52 6.32 26.31 -10.81
N GLY A 53 5.22 27.06 -10.86
CA GLY A 53 5.18 28.47 -10.45
C GLY A 53 4.77 28.70 -8.98
N LEU A 54 4.48 27.62 -8.23
CA LEU A 54 4.09 27.72 -6.83
C LEU A 54 5.32 27.97 -5.95
N ASP A 55 5.21 28.85 -4.96
CA ASP A 55 6.16 28.91 -3.85
C ASP A 55 5.90 27.75 -2.89
N HIS A 56 6.59 26.64 -3.12
CA HIS A 56 6.43 25.42 -2.33
C HIS A 56 6.91 25.60 -0.88
N SER A 57 7.90 26.47 -0.65
CA SER A 57 8.39 26.79 0.70
C SER A 57 7.34 27.56 1.49
N ALA A 58 6.75 28.59 0.87
CA ALA A 58 5.68 29.34 1.51
C ALA A 58 4.46 28.46 1.85
N LEU A 59 4.07 27.54 0.94
CA LEU A 59 3.00 26.57 1.23
C LEU A 59 3.38 25.64 2.39
N TRP A 60 4.61 25.15 2.41
CA TRP A 60 5.10 24.28 3.49
C TRP A 60 5.06 25.00 4.84
N ASP A 61 5.63 26.23 4.91
CA ASP A 61 5.67 27.02 6.13
C ASP A 61 4.26 27.35 6.63
N TYR A 62 3.36 27.73 5.74
CA TYR A 62 1.97 27.97 6.06
C TYR A 62 1.26 26.74 6.64
N LEU A 63 1.46 25.56 6.04
CA LEU A 63 0.86 24.32 6.55
C LEU A 63 1.36 23.98 7.94
N PHE A 64 2.65 24.20 8.23
CA PHE A 64 3.21 23.96 9.56
C PHE A 64 2.73 25.00 10.58
N GLU A 65 2.66 26.28 10.19
CA GLU A 65 2.14 27.35 11.05
C GLU A 65 0.69 27.04 11.50
N VAL A 66 -0.21 26.77 10.56
CA VAL A 66 -1.61 26.47 10.91
C VAL A 66 -1.78 25.08 11.53
N GLY A 67 -0.88 24.16 11.22
CA GLY A 67 -0.91 22.79 11.71
C GLY A 67 -0.39 22.64 13.14
N GLU A 68 0.39 23.61 13.66
CA GLU A 68 0.96 23.56 15.01
C GLU A 68 -0.12 23.36 16.08
N ALA A 69 -1.21 24.10 15.97
CA ALA A 69 -2.35 24.02 16.92
C ALA A 69 -3.03 22.63 16.91
N PHE A 70 -2.76 21.79 15.92
CA PHE A 70 -3.32 20.44 15.74
C PHE A 70 -2.28 19.34 15.91
N GLY A 71 -1.05 19.69 16.32
CA GLY A 71 0.04 18.74 16.50
C GLY A 71 0.60 18.17 15.19
N LEU A 72 0.61 18.98 14.11
CA LEU A 72 1.24 18.58 12.85
C LEU A 72 2.74 18.39 13.07
N GLU A 73 3.24 17.22 12.67
CA GLU A 73 4.65 16.88 12.74
C GLU A 73 5.15 16.38 11.39
N HIS A 74 6.44 16.65 11.13
CA HIS A 74 7.11 16.09 9.95
C HIS A 74 7.35 14.60 10.11
N SER A 75 7.02 13.81 9.09
CA SER A 75 7.26 12.37 9.05
C SER A 75 8.10 11.99 7.82
N GLY A 76 9.01 11.06 7.99
CA GLY A 76 9.90 10.61 6.94
C GLY A 76 9.34 9.46 6.08
N SER A 77 10.03 9.18 4.97
CA SER A 77 9.67 8.10 4.04
C SER A 77 9.65 6.70 4.67
N ALA A 78 10.39 6.47 5.74
CA ALA A 78 10.39 5.19 6.44
C ALA A 78 9.02 4.87 7.06
N SER A 79 8.34 5.87 7.66
CA SER A 79 6.99 5.69 8.19
C SER A 79 5.97 5.47 7.07
N LEU A 80 6.11 6.20 5.96
CA LEU A 80 5.29 6.02 4.77
C LEU A 80 5.43 4.59 4.22
N GLY A 81 6.67 4.09 4.11
CA GLY A 81 6.97 2.73 3.65
C GLY A 81 6.36 1.65 4.55
N LEU A 82 6.40 1.84 5.86
CA LEU A 82 5.79 0.93 6.83
C LEU A 82 4.27 0.92 6.69
N ARG A 83 3.66 2.11 6.71
CA ARG A 83 2.19 2.25 6.67
C ARG A 83 1.59 1.68 5.39
N ARG A 84 2.24 1.90 4.22
CA ARG A 84 1.76 1.32 2.96
C ARG A 84 1.74 -0.21 2.98
N VAL A 85 2.76 -0.85 3.60
CA VAL A 85 2.78 -2.31 3.72
C VAL A 85 1.64 -2.79 4.61
N GLU A 86 1.44 -2.20 5.81
CA GLU A 86 0.30 -2.50 6.68
C GLU A 86 -1.04 -2.39 5.93
N ALA A 87 -1.18 -1.34 5.13
CA ALA A 87 -2.37 -1.08 4.32
C ALA A 87 -2.51 -1.96 3.08
N GLY A 88 -1.54 -2.82 2.79
CA GLY A 88 -1.55 -3.71 1.62
C GLY A 88 -1.40 -2.96 0.28
N ILE A 89 -0.77 -1.78 0.28
CA ILE A 89 -0.52 -0.99 -0.92
C ILE A 89 0.80 -1.46 -1.55
N LEU A 90 0.71 -1.92 -2.79
CA LEU A 90 1.85 -2.43 -3.56
C LEU A 90 2.63 -1.28 -4.19
N ASP A 91 3.95 -1.43 -4.25
CA ASP A 91 4.87 -0.50 -4.87
C ASP A 91 5.51 -1.11 -6.12
N TYR A 92 5.55 -0.32 -7.20
CA TYR A 92 6.19 -0.73 -8.44
C TYR A 92 7.71 -0.81 -8.26
N GLN A 93 8.32 -1.86 -8.76
CA GLN A 93 9.70 -2.31 -8.62
C GLN A 93 10.02 -2.98 -7.27
N SER A 94 9.39 -2.57 -6.18
CA SER A 94 9.61 -3.22 -4.87
C SER A 94 8.80 -4.51 -4.73
N ASP A 95 7.51 -4.48 -5.07
CA ASP A 95 6.59 -5.60 -4.87
C ASP A 95 6.12 -6.23 -6.18
N ILE A 96 5.89 -5.40 -7.18
CA ILE A 96 5.43 -5.78 -8.52
C ILE A 96 6.34 -5.19 -9.59
N ASP A 97 6.43 -5.86 -10.72
CA ASP A 97 7.24 -5.44 -11.86
C ASP A 97 6.63 -5.92 -13.19
N LEU A 98 7.32 -5.63 -14.31
CA LEU A 98 6.86 -5.96 -15.66
C LEU A 98 6.79 -7.47 -15.95
N THR A 99 7.32 -8.34 -15.08
CA THR A 99 7.22 -9.79 -15.21
C THR A 99 5.94 -10.36 -14.63
N MET A 100 5.13 -9.53 -13.98
CA MET A 100 3.88 -9.91 -13.32
C MET A 100 2.67 -9.39 -14.07
N THR A 101 1.62 -10.20 -14.13
CA THR A 101 0.30 -9.77 -14.56
C THR A 101 -0.48 -9.16 -13.39
N PRO A 102 -1.55 -8.38 -13.63
CA PRO A 102 -2.47 -7.97 -12.58
C PRO A 102 -3.03 -9.14 -11.75
N TYR A 103 -3.22 -10.30 -12.37
CA TYR A 103 -3.68 -11.50 -11.65
C TYR A 103 -2.64 -12.01 -10.66
N ASP A 104 -1.37 -12.09 -11.06
CA ASP A 104 -0.27 -12.45 -10.17
C ASP A 104 -0.24 -11.56 -8.91
N ALA A 105 -0.48 -10.27 -9.09
CA ALA A 105 -0.49 -9.28 -8.02
C ALA A 105 -1.78 -9.29 -7.16
N GLY A 106 -2.78 -10.10 -7.52
CA GLY A 106 -4.08 -10.10 -6.86
C GLY A 106 -4.97 -8.90 -7.22
N LEU A 107 -4.68 -8.24 -8.33
CA LEU A 107 -5.40 -7.07 -8.85
C LEU A 107 -6.41 -7.43 -9.95
N GLY A 108 -6.77 -8.71 -10.06
CA GLY A 108 -7.70 -9.20 -11.08
C GLY A 108 -9.07 -8.53 -11.07
N ALA A 109 -9.55 -8.07 -9.90
CA ALA A 109 -10.80 -7.32 -9.79
C ALA A 109 -10.81 -5.98 -10.56
N PHE A 110 -9.65 -5.47 -10.95
CA PHE A 110 -9.51 -4.26 -11.76
C PHE A 110 -9.36 -4.55 -13.26
N VAL A 111 -9.39 -5.82 -13.65
CA VAL A 111 -9.32 -6.26 -15.05
C VAL A 111 -10.73 -6.54 -15.53
N ASP A 112 -11.20 -5.75 -16.48
CA ASP A 112 -12.51 -5.93 -17.13
C ASP A 112 -12.29 -6.47 -18.54
N LEU A 113 -12.42 -7.79 -18.72
CA LEU A 113 -12.28 -8.46 -20.00
C LEU A 113 -13.51 -8.29 -20.91
N ASP A 114 -14.65 -7.82 -20.36
CA ASP A 114 -15.86 -7.55 -21.15
C ASP A 114 -15.74 -6.22 -21.90
N LYS A 115 -14.85 -5.32 -21.48
CA LYS A 115 -14.55 -4.10 -22.21
C LYS A 115 -14.10 -4.43 -23.64
N GLU A 116 -14.67 -3.75 -24.62
CA GLU A 116 -14.50 -4.08 -26.04
C GLU A 116 -13.03 -4.17 -26.47
N ASN A 117 -12.23 -3.16 -26.12
CA ASN A 117 -10.79 -3.14 -26.46
C ASN A 117 -9.96 -2.36 -25.45
N PHE A 118 -8.76 -2.87 -25.12
CA PHE A 118 -7.71 -2.17 -24.38
C PHE A 118 -6.35 -2.84 -24.62
N ILE A 119 -5.27 -2.09 -24.39
CA ILE A 119 -3.90 -2.60 -24.55
C ILE A 119 -3.66 -3.74 -23.56
N GLY A 120 -3.25 -4.91 -24.08
CA GLY A 120 -2.97 -6.09 -23.26
C GLY A 120 -4.15 -7.06 -23.07
N LYS A 121 -5.37 -6.77 -23.57
CA LYS A 121 -6.53 -7.64 -23.42
C LYS A 121 -6.23 -9.08 -23.80
N GLN A 122 -5.73 -9.33 -25.01
CA GLN A 122 -5.45 -10.68 -25.50
C GLN A 122 -4.39 -11.43 -24.65
N ALA A 123 -3.43 -10.71 -24.09
CA ALA A 123 -2.45 -11.33 -23.19
C ALA A 123 -3.09 -11.74 -21.86
N LEU A 124 -3.97 -10.89 -21.31
CA LEU A 124 -4.69 -11.18 -20.06
C LEU A 124 -5.74 -12.28 -20.21
N GLU A 125 -6.40 -12.40 -21.35
CA GLU A 125 -7.31 -13.51 -21.66
C GLU A 125 -6.61 -14.88 -21.64
N ARG A 126 -5.29 -14.92 -21.95
CA ARG A 126 -4.48 -16.15 -21.99
C ARG A 126 -3.69 -16.39 -20.73
N ALA A 127 -3.58 -15.38 -19.85
CA ALA A 127 -2.79 -15.47 -18.63
C ALA A 127 -3.43 -16.42 -17.61
N ASP A 128 -2.59 -16.98 -16.75
CA ASP A 128 -3.07 -17.64 -15.54
C ASP A 128 -3.67 -16.58 -14.61
N GLN A 129 -4.93 -16.71 -14.29
CA GLN A 129 -5.67 -15.73 -13.48
C GLN A 129 -5.47 -15.96 -11.97
N ARG A 130 -4.67 -16.96 -11.56
CA ARG A 130 -4.39 -17.26 -10.17
C ARG A 130 -3.32 -16.34 -9.60
N ARG A 131 -3.54 -15.90 -8.38
CA ARG A 131 -2.63 -15.01 -7.65
C ARG A 131 -1.33 -15.72 -7.25
N ARG A 132 -0.20 -15.02 -7.29
CA ARG A 132 1.11 -15.48 -6.80
C ARG A 132 1.70 -14.58 -5.70
N LEU A 133 1.24 -13.32 -5.58
CA LEU A 133 1.68 -12.39 -4.54
C LEU A 133 0.70 -12.43 -3.36
N PHE A 134 1.20 -12.71 -2.16
CA PHE A 134 0.41 -12.79 -0.92
C PHE A 134 1.11 -12.01 0.20
N GLY A 135 0.39 -11.76 1.29
CA GLY A 135 0.99 -11.31 2.54
C GLY A 135 1.54 -12.48 3.34
N TYR A 136 2.49 -12.20 4.23
CA TYR A 136 2.85 -13.10 5.32
C TYR A 136 2.93 -12.35 6.64
N VAL A 137 2.75 -13.08 7.74
CA VAL A 137 2.98 -12.61 9.11
C VAL A 137 3.97 -13.53 9.80
N SER A 138 4.88 -12.94 10.61
CA SER A 138 5.86 -13.66 11.43
C SER A 138 5.89 -13.11 12.84
N GLU A 139 5.97 -13.96 13.85
CA GLU A 139 5.98 -13.53 15.26
C GLU A 139 7.33 -12.92 15.68
N GLY A 140 8.42 -13.31 15.05
CA GLY A 140 9.76 -13.00 15.56
C GLY A 140 10.51 -11.89 14.84
N ALA A 141 10.27 -11.65 13.57
CA ALA A 141 11.10 -10.74 12.78
C ALA A 141 10.42 -10.20 11.53
N ALA A 142 10.81 -8.99 11.14
CA ALA A 142 10.69 -8.56 9.75
C ALA A 142 11.94 -9.01 9.01
N VAL A 143 11.77 -9.77 7.95
CA VAL A 143 12.88 -10.19 7.12
C VAL A 143 13.05 -9.24 5.94
N ASN A 144 14.26 -9.16 5.41
CA ASN A 144 14.54 -8.32 4.25
C ASN A 144 13.84 -8.83 2.98
N SER A 145 13.77 -7.97 1.98
CA SER A 145 13.31 -8.33 0.63
C SER A 145 14.29 -9.25 -0.07
N GLY A 146 13.80 -10.11 -0.98
CA GLY A 146 14.61 -10.99 -1.81
C GLY A 146 15.06 -12.29 -1.13
N LEU A 147 14.57 -12.57 0.08
CA LEU A 147 14.93 -13.78 0.82
C LEU A 147 14.07 -14.97 0.38
N ARG A 148 14.70 -16.13 0.43
CA ARG A 148 14.07 -17.40 0.05
C ARG A 148 12.94 -17.76 1.02
N VAL A 149 11.84 -18.23 0.44
CA VAL A 149 10.71 -18.81 1.17
C VAL A 149 10.57 -20.28 0.80
N SER A 150 10.45 -21.15 1.79
CA SER A 150 10.38 -22.59 1.55
C SER A 150 9.34 -23.30 2.43
N ARG A 151 8.99 -24.52 2.02
CA ARG A 151 8.21 -25.49 2.80
C ARG A 151 8.82 -26.87 2.62
N ASN A 152 9.12 -27.57 3.72
CA ASN A 152 9.75 -28.89 3.71
C ASN A 152 11.04 -28.94 2.88
N GLY A 153 11.87 -27.91 2.97
CA GLY A 153 13.13 -27.80 2.25
C GLY A 153 13.02 -27.42 0.76
N LYS A 154 11.82 -27.38 0.20
CA LYS A 154 11.58 -26.95 -1.17
C LYS A 154 11.34 -25.44 -1.23
N GLN A 155 12.15 -24.73 -2.03
CA GLN A 155 11.91 -23.32 -2.31
C GLN A 155 10.57 -23.14 -3.06
N LEU A 156 9.82 -22.13 -2.68
CA LEU A 156 8.48 -21.82 -3.22
C LEU A 156 8.39 -20.40 -3.77
N GLY A 157 9.27 -19.51 -3.37
CA GLY A 157 9.23 -18.11 -3.77
C GLY A 157 10.23 -17.26 -3.00
N VAL A 158 10.03 -15.95 -3.08
CA VAL A 158 10.88 -14.93 -2.43
C VAL A 158 10.05 -13.87 -1.75
N THR A 159 10.62 -13.26 -0.70
CA THR A 159 10.02 -12.11 -0.03
C THR A 159 10.17 -10.84 -0.86
N LYS A 160 9.22 -9.95 -0.74
CA LYS A 160 9.21 -8.58 -1.26
C LYS A 160 9.26 -7.58 -0.09
N SER A 161 8.68 -6.41 -0.20
CA SER A 161 8.68 -5.44 0.88
C SER A 161 8.21 -6.05 2.20
N SER A 162 8.98 -5.77 3.24
CA SER A 162 8.77 -6.33 4.57
C SER A 162 9.11 -5.29 5.63
N CYS A 163 8.40 -5.32 6.75
CA CYS A 163 8.67 -4.44 7.88
C CYS A 163 8.16 -5.05 9.19
N TRP A 164 8.65 -4.53 10.30
CA TRP A 164 7.99 -4.73 11.58
C TRP A 164 6.77 -3.81 11.67
N SER A 165 5.60 -4.36 11.90
CA SER A 165 4.36 -3.61 12.11
C SER A 165 4.16 -3.29 13.59
N PRO A 166 4.26 -2.02 14.02
CA PRO A 166 3.91 -1.63 15.38
C PRO A 166 2.42 -1.84 15.67
N THR A 167 1.56 -1.65 14.67
CA THR A 167 0.11 -1.84 14.79
C THR A 167 -0.25 -3.27 15.14
N LEU A 168 0.41 -4.24 14.51
CA LEU A 168 0.12 -5.66 14.68
C LEU A 168 1.09 -6.34 15.66
N SER A 169 2.18 -5.67 16.03
CA SER A 169 3.29 -6.23 16.82
C SER A 169 3.85 -7.52 16.20
N LYS A 170 4.03 -7.52 14.87
CA LYS A 170 4.49 -8.66 14.07
C LYS A 170 5.39 -8.20 12.92
N GLY A 171 6.26 -9.10 12.47
CA GLY A 171 6.86 -9.00 11.15
C GLY A 171 5.80 -9.23 10.09
N ILE A 172 5.71 -8.34 9.10
CA ILE A 172 4.81 -8.46 7.97
C ILE A 172 5.55 -8.19 6.67
N GLY A 173 5.04 -8.71 5.58
CA GLY A 173 5.58 -8.44 4.26
C GLY A 173 4.86 -9.20 3.17
N TYR A 174 5.35 -9.05 1.96
CA TYR A 174 4.83 -9.78 0.81
C TYR A 174 5.74 -10.94 0.44
N VAL A 175 5.15 -11.98 -0.10
CA VAL A 175 5.82 -13.10 -0.75
C VAL A 175 5.27 -13.26 -2.17
N VAL A 176 6.17 -13.42 -3.13
CA VAL A 176 5.83 -13.82 -4.50
C VAL A 176 6.23 -15.26 -4.67
N PHE A 177 5.25 -16.12 -4.92
CA PHE A 177 5.49 -17.52 -5.22
C PHE A 177 5.94 -17.73 -6.67
N ASP A 178 6.84 -18.69 -6.90
CA ASP A 178 7.33 -19.04 -8.24
C ASP A 178 6.17 -19.53 -9.14
N HIS A 179 5.18 -20.16 -8.52
CA HIS A 179 3.96 -20.66 -9.18
C HIS A 179 2.72 -20.34 -8.35
N ALA A 180 1.59 -20.23 -9.01
CA ALA A 180 0.29 -20.21 -8.32
C ALA A 180 0.08 -21.51 -7.53
N ALA A 181 -0.76 -21.47 -6.50
CA ALA A 181 -1.11 -22.65 -5.74
C ALA A 181 -1.65 -23.76 -6.67
N PRO A 182 -1.41 -25.05 -6.35
CA PRO A 182 -2.13 -26.14 -7.01
C PRO A 182 -3.65 -25.92 -7.01
N LYS A 183 -4.37 -26.54 -7.96
CA LYS A 183 -5.81 -26.25 -8.14
C LYS A 183 -6.67 -26.53 -6.90
N ASP A 184 -6.25 -27.47 -6.07
CA ASP A 184 -6.98 -27.90 -4.87
C ASP A 184 -6.36 -27.36 -3.56
N GLU A 185 -5.41 -26.43 -3.65
CA GLU A 185 -4.72 -25.82 -2.50
C GLU A 185 -4.85 -24.30 -2.56
N ASP A 186 -4.76 -23.65 -1.37
CA ASP A 186 -4.59 -22.22 -1.21
C ASP A 186 -3.26 -21.96 -0.49
N TRP A 187 -2.57 -20.89 -0.84
CA TRP A 187 -1.42 -20.45 -0.07
C TRP A 187 -1.82 -19.85 1.28
N VAL A 188 -2.99 -19.22 1.38
CA VAL A 188 -3.47 -18.60 2.62
C VAL A 188 -3.62 -19.64 3.72
N GLY A 189 -3.09 -19.34 4.91
CA GLY A 189 -3.05 -20.22 6.06
C GLY A 189 -1.90 -21.23 6.08
N GLN A 190 -1.10 -21.32 4.99
CA GLN A 190 0.08 -22.18 4.97
C GLN A 190 1.19 -21.61 5.85
N ARG A 191 1.84 -22.49 6.61
CA ARG A 191 3.07 -22.17 7.36
C ARG A 191 4.28 -22.45 6.50
N LEU A 192 5.17 -21.47 6.42
CA LEU A 192 6.37 -21.48 5.59
C LEU A 192 7.57 -21.08 6.44
N THR A 193 8.75 -21.33 5.88
CA THR A 193 10.04 -20.89 6.46
C THR A 193 10.60 -19.75 5.61
N LEU A 194 10.89 -18.63 6.26
CA LEU A 194 11.67 -17.52 5.71
C LEU A 194 13.14 -17.74 6.10
N HIS A 195 14.04 -17.68 5.13
CA HIS A 195 15.47 -17.82 5.36
C HIS A 195 16.10 -16.43 5.34
N ASP A 196 16.60 -15.94 6.48
CA ASP A 196 17.20 -14.61 6.52
C ASP A 196 18.63 -14.58 5.96
N ALA A 197 19.20 -13.38 5.85
CA ALA A 197 20.55 -13.18 5.32
C ALA A 197 21.67 -13.72 6.25
N ASN A 198 21.36 -13.98 7.51
CA ASN A 198 22.30 -14.51 8.51
C ASN A 198 22.27 -16.04 8.56
N GLY A 199 21.36 -16.67 7.79
CA GLY A 199 21.14 -18.12 7.77
C GLY A 199 20.22 -18.59 8.90
N GLU A 200 19.47 -17.70 9.54
CA GLU A 200 18.44 -18.05 10.51
C GLU A 200 17.10 -18.31 9.80
N ASP A 201 16.36 -19.25 10.32
CA ASP A 201 15.06 -19.65 9.84
C ASP A 201 13.96 -19.06 10.73
N HIS A 202 12.96 -18.43 10.09
CA HIS A 202 11.81 -17.86 10.79
C HIS A 202 10.52 -18.44 10.25
N GLU A 203 9.65 -18.88 11.14
CA GLU A 203 8.31 -19.31 10.72
C GLU A 203 7.44 -18.11 10.35
N CYS A 204 6.63 -18.28 9.30
CA CYS A 204 5.61 -17.34 8.92
C CYS A 204 4.33 -18.05 8.48
N GLU A 205 3.23 -17.32 8.51
CA GLU A 205 1.95 -17.75 7.97
C GLU A 205 1.57 -16.86 6.80
N VAL A 206 1.14 -17.46 5.71
CA VAL A 206 0.63 -16.73 4.53
C VAL A 206 -0.76 -16.19 4.82
N VAL A 207 -0.97 -14.93 4.55
CA VAL A 207 -2.23 -14.23 4.82
C VAL A 207 -2.73 -13.44 3.61
N THR A 208 -3.99 -13.09 3.65
CA THR A 208 -4.56 -12.10 2.72
C THR A 208 -4.11 -10.69 3.08
N THR A 209 -4.01 -9.81 2.10
CA THR A 209 -3.80 -8.38 2.27
C THR A 209 -5.10 -7.60 2.04
N PRO A 210 -5.30 -6.42 2.66
CA PRO A 210 -4.43 -5.70 3.59
C PRO A 210 -4.20 -6.45 4.91
N PHE A 211 -3.08 -6.13 5.58
CA PHE A 211 -2.81 -6.69 6.92
C PHE A 211 -3.67 -6.02 7.99
N PHE A 212 -3.87 -4.72 7.84
CA PHE A 212 -4.64 -3.86 8.74
C PHE A 212 -5.78 -3.19 7.96
N ASP A 213 -6.90 -2.90 8.61
CA ASP A 213 -8.10 -2.31 8.00
C ASP A 213 -8.51 -2.99 6.69
N LYS A 214 -8.84 -4.28 6.77
CA LYS A 214 -9.15 -5.13 5.60
C LYS A 214 -10.27 -4.59 4.72
N LYS A 215 -11.17 -3.76 5.26
CA LYS A 215 -12.30 -3.16 4.55
C LYS A 215 -12.03 -1.75 4.02
N LYS A 216 -10.83 -1.20 4.30
CA LYS A 216 -10.49 0.19 3.95
C LYS A 216 -11.49 1.21 4.55
N GLU A 217 -11.89 0.98 5.79
CA GLU A 217 -12.84 1.85 6.49
C GLU A 217 -12.19 3.17 6.92
N ILE A 218 -10.92 3.12 7.38
CA ILE A 218 -10.16 4.31 7.80
C ILE A 218 -10.01 5.34 6.67
N PRO A 219 -9.41 5.03 5.50
CA PRO A 219 -9.22 6.03 4.45
C PRO A 219 -10.56 6.54 3.89
N ARG A 220 -11.63 5.78 4.04
CA ARG A 220 -12.99 6.21 3.64
C ARG A 220 -13.69 7.07 4.70
N GLY A 221 -13.13 7.18 5.91
CA GLY A 221 -13.72 7.92 7.02
C GLY A 221 -14.92 7.20 7.65
N LEU A 222 -14.94 5.88 7.62
CA LEU A 222 -16.01 5.03 8.16
C LEU A 222 -15.63 4.38 9.51
N ALA A 223 -14.37 4.52 9.93
CA ALA A 223 -13.85 3.99 11.20
C ALA A 223 -13.73 5.06 12.26
#